data_b4ed05678f8ea5def99add1558f68276
#
_entry.id   b4ed05678f8ea5def99add1558f68276
#
_cell.length_a   1.000
_cell.length_b   1.000
_cell.length_c   1.000
_cell.angle_alpha   90.00
_cell.angle_beta   90.00
_cell.angle_gamma   90.00
#
_symmetry.space_group_name_H-M   'P 1'
#
loop_
_entity.id
_entity.type
_entity.pdbx_description
1 polymer ?
#
loop_
_entity_poly.entity_id
_entity_poly.type
_entity_poly.pdbx_seq_one_letter_code
_entity_poly.pdbx_strand_id
1 'polypeptide(L)'
;NGWLAFKRTPVSLLKRAAFRLGVTPINALKALTALRLSDVRKNVKRGRGGGVLRRAFLSFNDVDWARTKAFSVGNFGQVYLNVKGQRPQGAVDPAEYEALRDAIITAAKALRDPEDGSQVVPVVYRREEVFQGISAARLPDLVLHTDRAKYVSFGHADFGSNKVIEPSLGQTGHPHMNGVLGLRGPGVRAGARLEGARL
;
A
#
# COMPACT_ATOMS: atom_id res chain seq x y z
N ASN A 1 -2.72 13.58 7.14
CA ASN A 1 -1.64 14.53 6.84
C ASN A 1 -1.89 15.39 5.60
N GLY A 2 -3.00 15.14 4.83
CA GLY A 2 -3.38 16.02 3.70
C GLY A 2 -2.57 15.86 2.41
N TRP A 3 -1.70 14.86 2.31
CA TRP A 3 -0.88 14.63 1.11
C TRP A 3 -1.67 14.03 -0.05
N LEU A 4 -2.72 13.26 0.22
CA LEU A 4 -3.67 12.75 -0.76
C LEU A 4 -4.93 13.64 -0.78
N ALA A 5 -5.27 14.18 -1.92
CA ALA A 5 -6.44 15.03 -2.11
C ALA A 5 -7.53 14.30 -2.89
N PHE A 6 -8.78 14.64 -2.62
CA PHE A 6 -9.95 14.08 -3.31
C PHE A 6 -10.72 15.17 -4.04
N LYS A 7 -11.38 14.80 -5.12
CA LYS A 7 -12.28 15.64 -5.89
C LYS A 7 -13.38 16.20 -4.99
N ARG A 8 -13.81 17.44 -5.28
CA ARG A 8 -14.85 18.14 -4.52
C ARG A 8 -16.25 18.01 -5.15
N THR A 9 -16.49 16.94 -5.92
CA THR A 9 -17.82 16.65 -6.46
C THR A 9 -18.76 16.16 -5.36
N PRO A 10 -20.08 16.39 -5.45
CA PRO A 10 -21.04 15.91 -4.45
C PRO A 10 -20.93 14.40 -4.20
N VAL A 11 -20.73 13.61 -5.27
CA VAL A 11 -20.57 12.16 -5.18
C VAL A 11 -19.29 11.80 -4.42
N SER A 12 -18.17 12.46 -4.71
CA SER A 12 -16.90 12.18 -4.00
C SER A 12 -16.97 12.60 -2.53
N LEU A 13 -17.65 13.70 -2.22
CA LEU A 13 -17.87 14.13 -0.84
C LEU A 13 -18.72 13.12 -0.06
N LEU A 14 -19.80 12.61 -0.67
CA LEU A 14 -20.65 11.58 -0.05
C LEU A 14 -19.86 10.28 0.20
N LYS A 15 -19.09 9.80 -0.79
CA LYS A 15 -18.23 8.62 -0.63
C LYS A 15 -17.20 8.79 0.48
N ARG A 16 -16.59 9.97 0.60
CA ARG A 16 -15.63 10.28 1.68
C ARG A 16 -16.30 10.27 3.06
N ALA A 17 -17.48 10.83 3.17
CA ALA A 17 -18.25 10.77 4.41
C ALA A 17 -18.60 9.32 4.78
N ALA A 18 -19.12 8.55 3.82
CA ALA A 18 -19.42 7.14 4.00
C ALA A 18 -18.18 6.33 4.40
N PHE A 19 -17.04 6.55 3.73
CA PHE A 19 -15.78 5.91 4.06
C PHE A 19 -15.34 6.20 5.51
N ARG A 20 -15.44 7.47 5.95
CA ARG A 20 -15.12 7.84 7.34
C ARG A 20 -16.01 7.15 8.36
N LEU A 21 -17.28 6.93 8.02
CA LEU A 21 -18.24 6.18 8.82
C LEU A 21 -18.08 4.66 8.76
N GLY A 22 -17.04 4.17 8.07
CA GLY A 22 -16.75 2.75 7.99
C GLY A 22 -17.45 2.00 6.85
N VAL A 23 -18.08 2.69 5.91
CA VAL A 23 -18.62 2.08 4.69
C VAL A 23 -17.45 1.80 3.74
N THR A 24 -16.80 0.66 3.96
CA THR A 24 -15.60 0.24 3.23
C THR A 24 -15.80 -1.15 2.62
N PRO A 25 -15.04 -1.51 1.58
CA PRO A 25 -15.08 -2.86 1.01
C PRO A 25 -14.81 -3.96 2.04
N ILE A 26 -13.88 -3.74 2.97
CA ILE A 26 -13.53 -4.72 4.01
C ILE A 26 -14.68 -4.89 5.01
N ASN A 27 -15.27 -3.80 5.48
CA ASN A 27 -16.39 -3.89 6.42
C ASN A 27 -17.65 -4.49 5.75
N ALA A 28 -17.90 -4.18 4.49
CA ALA A 28 -18.95 -4.83 3.71
C ALA A 28 -18.71 -6.34 3.61
N LEU A 29 -17.47 -6.77 3.36
CA LEU A 29 -17.11 -8.18 3.31
C LEU A 29 -17.28 -8.87 4.68
N LYS A 30 -16.88 -8.21 5.77
CA LYS A 30 -17.08 -8.71 7.15
C LYS A 30 -18.58 -8.90 7.44
N ALA A 31 -19.42 -7.92 7.10
CA ALA A 31 -20.87 -8.00 7.29
C ALA A 31 -21.49 -9.16 6.50
N LEU A 32 -21.13 -9.34 5.22
CA LEU A 32 -21.61 -10.45 4.40
C LEU A 32 -21.18 -11.81 4.97
N THR A 33 -19.99 -11.90 5.54
CA THR A 33 -19.49 -13.12 6.17
C THR A 33 -20.25 -13.42 7.47
N ALA A 34 -20.50 -12.41 8.29
CA ALA A 34 -21.25 -12.54 9.54
C ALA A 34 -22.72 -12.97 9.29
N LEU A 35 -23.31 -12.48 8.23
CA LEU A 35 -24.67 -12.83 7.80
C LEU A 35 -24.74 -14.19 7.06
N ARG A 36 -23.64 -14.94 6.97
CA ARG A 36 -23.53 -16.22 6.26
C ARG A 36 -23.96 -16.19 4.78
N LEU A 37 -23.92 -15.04 4.14
CA LEU A 37 -24.27 -14.86 2.73
C LEU A 37 -23.10 -15.25 1.80
N SER A 38 -22.65 -16.51 1.92
CA SER A 38 -21.50 -17.04 1.18
C SER A 38 -21.66 -17.00 -0.34
N ASP A 39 -22.88 -17.10 -0.84
CA ASP A 39 -23.17 -17.15 -2.28
C ASP A 39 -23.05 -15.75 -2.93
N VAL A 40 -23.38 -14.70 -2.21
CA VAL A 40 -23.17 -13.32 -2.64
C VAL A 40 -21.66 -13.04 -2.80
N ARG A 41 -20.82 -13.56 -1.91
CA ARG A 41 -19.35 -13.46 -1.97
C ARG A 41 -18.77 -14.13 -3.22
N LYS A 42 -19.28 -15.30 -3.64
CA LYS A 42 -18.86 -16.00 -4.86
C LYS A 42 -19.22 -15.21 -6.13
N ASN A 43 -20.41 -14.61 -6.15
CA ASN A 43 -20.89 -13.83 -7.29
C ASN A 43 -20.16 -12.50 -7.44
N VAL A 44 -19.80 -11.82 -6.34
CA VAL A 44 -18.98 -10.61 -6.36
C VAL A 44 -17.56 -10.91 -6.88
N LYS A 45 -16.95 -12.06 -6.48
CA LYS A 45 -15.66 -12.49 -7.03
C LYS A 45 -15.71 -12.84 -8.53
N ARG A 46 -16.84 -13.33 -9.04
CA ARG A 46 -17.03 -13.71 -10.45
C ARG A 46 -17.33 -12.54 -11.41
N GLY A 47 -17.28 -11.29 -10.96
CA GLY A 47 -17.27 -10.10 -11.82
C GLY A 47 -18.63 -9.60 -12.33
N ARG A 48 -19.74 -10.27 -12.09
CA ARG A 48 -21.07 -9.85 -12.58
C ARG A 48 -21.76 -8.74 -11.78
N GLY A 49 -21.31 -8.42 -10.57
CA GLY A 49 -21.81 -7.32 -9.74
C GLY A 49 -20.71 -6.39 -9.23
N GLY A 50 -19.44 -6.76 -9.44
CA GLY A 50 -18.27 -6.06 -8.88
C GLY A 50 -18.09 -4.64 -9.40
N GLY A 51 -18.47 -4.36 -10.64
CA GLY A 51 -18.28 -3.03 -11.23
C GLY A 51 -19.19 -1.95 -10.63
N VAL A 52 -20.44 -2.26 -10.34
CA VAL A 52 -21.40 -1.33 -9.73
C VAL A 52 -21.06 -1.11 -8.25
N LEU A 53 -20.74 -2.20 -7.54
CA LEU A 53 -20.37 -2.13 -6.13
C LEU A 53 -19.06 -1.33 -5.93
N ARG A 54 -18.07 -1.52 -6.81
CA ARG A 54 -16.82 -0.74 -6.80
C ARG A 54 -17.05 0.75 -7.05
N ARG A 55 -18.05 1.13 -7.84
CA ARG A 55 -18.41 2.55 -8.05
C ARG A 55 -19.04 3.20 -6.82
N ALA A 56 -19.62 2.43 -5.91
CA ALA A 56 -20.22 2.95 -4.69
C ALA A 56 -19.17 3.31 -3.62
N PHE A 57 -18.01 2.65 -3.63
CA PHE A 57 -16.94 2.94 -2.67
C PHE A 57 -16.00 4.05 -3.16
N LEU A 58 -15.27 4.63 -2.20
CA LEU A 58 -14.17 5.55 -2.48
C LEU A 58 -13.09 4.83 -3.28
N SER A 59 -12.53 5.47 -4.31
CA SER A 59 -11.55 4.88 -5.22
C SER A 59 -10.54 5.89 -5.74
N PHE A 60 -9.51 5.43 -6.45
CA PHE A 60 -8.54 6.31 -7.12
C PHE A 60 -9.18 7.24 -8.15
N ASN A 61 -10.37 6.90 -8.69
CA ASN A 61 -11.11 7.79 -9.57
C ASN A 61 -11.63 9.05 -8.84
N ASP A 62 -11.77 8.99 -7.52
CA ASP A 62 -12.18 10.10 -6.67
C ASP A 62 -10.99 10.97 -6.23
N VAL A 63 -9.74 10.58 -6.54
CA VAL A 63 -8.53 11.34 -6.24
C VAL A 63 -8.39 12.53 -7.15
N ASP A 64 -8.03 13.67 -6.56
CA ASP A 64 -7.65 14.90 -7.26
C ASP A 64 -6.13 14.93 -7.41
N TRP A 65 -5.65 14.45 -8.54
CA TRP A 65 -4.22 14.31 -8.79
C TRP A 65 -3.50 15.66 -8.85
N ALA A 66 -4.15 16.71 -9.35
CA ALA A 66 -3.57 18.05 -9.40
C ALA A 66 -3.32 18.67 -8.02
N ARG A 67 -3.92 18.11 -6.98
CA ARG A 67 -3.78 18.56 -5.58
C ARG A 67 -3.16 17.49 -4.67
N THR A 68 -2.92 16.30 -5.18
CA THR A 68 -2.30 15.19 -4.45
C THR A 68 -0.79 15.36 -4.48
N LYS A 69 -0.17 15.50 -3.32
CA LYS A 69 1.28 15.66 -3.16
C LYS A 69 2.03 14.33 -3.12
N ALA A 70 1.45 13.31 -2.47
CA ALA A 70 2.05 11.98 -2.38
C ALA A 70 0.97 10.89 -2.38
N PHE A 71 1.34 9.71 -2.88
CA PHE A 71 0.47 8.54 -2.96
C PHE A 71 1.28 7.25 -2.85
N SER A 72 0.60 6.17 -2.50
CA SER A 72 1.20 4.82 -2.42
C SER A 72 0.44 3.87 -3.33
N VAL A 73 1.18 3.00 -4.02
CA VAL A 73 0.64 1.90 -4.82
C VAL A 73 1.48 0.65 -4.59
N GLY A 74 0.87 -0.53 -4.70
CA GLY A 74 1.57 -1.80 -4.48
C GLY A 74 1.64 -2.21 -3.01
N ASN A 75 2.27 -3.38 -2.75
CA ASN A 75 2.25 -4.07 -1.45
C ASN A 75 3.56 -3.96 -0.67
N PHE A 76 4.48 -3.08 -1.07
CA PHE A 76 5.85 -3.05 -0.55
C PHE A 76 6.22 -1.73 0.12
N GLY A 77 5.24 -0.98 0.62
CA GLY A 77 5.49 0.29 1.29
C GLY A 77 6.03 1.39 0.37
N GLN A 78 5.72 1.31 -0.92
CA GLN A 78 6.19 2.25 -1.93
C GLN A 78 5.42 3.57 -1.84
N VAL A 79 6.13 4.69 -1.73
CA VAL A 79 5.56 6.04 -1.74
C VAL A 79 6.14 6.83 -2.90
N TYR A 80 5.25 7.47 -3.65
CA TYR A 80 5.57 8.31 -4.79
C TYR A 80 5.16 9.75 -4.51
N LEU A 81 6.04 10.68 -4.83
CA LEU A 81 5.74 12.11 -4.81
C LEU A 81 5.27 12.57 -6.19
N ASN A 82 4.25 13.39 -6.19
CA ASN A 82 3.65 13.91 -7.42
C ASN A 82 4.30 15.22 -7.85
N VAL A 83 5.54 15.13 -8.32
CA VAL A 83 6.40 16.29 -8.64
C VAL A 83 6.02 16.90 -9.98
N LYS A 84 5.98 18.24 -10.04
CA LYS A 84 5.80 19.02 -11.29
C LYS A 84 6.92 18.71 -12.28
N GLY A 85 6.57 18.57 -13.55
CA GLY A 85 7.52 18.21 -14.61
C GLY A 85 7.86 16.72 -14.70
N GLN A 86 7.66 15.93 -13.64
CA GLN A 86 7.89 14.48 -13.68
C GLN A 86 6.59 13.69 -13.91
N ARG A 87 5.43 14.28 -13.59
CA ARG A 87 4.11 13.64 -13.75
C ARG A 87 3.13 14.60 -14.42
N PRO A 88 2.14 14.08 -15.18
CA PRO A 88 1.21 14.92 -15.96
C PRO A 88 0.43 15.94 -15.11
N GLN A 89 0.13 15.59 -13.85
CA GLN A 89 -0.61 16.44 -12.92
C GLN A 89 0.20 16.68 -11.64
N GLY A 90 1.49 16.95 -11.79
CA GLY A 90 2.39 17.20 -10.66
C GLY A 90 1.94 18.36 -9.78
N ALA A 91 1.87 18.13 -8.47
CA ALA A 91 1.40 19.08 -7.47
C ALA A 91 2.52 19.61 -6.57
N VAL A 92 3.66 18.92 -6.52
CA VAL A 92 4.80 19.28 -5.66
C VAL A 92 5.81 20.08 -6.46
N ASP A 93 6.19 21.26 -5.96
CA ASP A 93 7.29 22.01 -6.52
C ASP A 93 8.61 21.27 -6.27
N PRO A 94 9.54 21.22 -7.25
CA PRO A 94 10.86 20.63 -7.04
C PRO A 94 11.59 21.19 -5.81
N ALA A 95 11.41 22.46 -5.47
CA ALA A 95 12.00 23.07 -4.28
C ALA A 95 11.41 22.52 -2.95
N GLU A 96 10.18 22.01 -2.96
CA GLU A 96 9.52 21.40 -1.79
C GLU A 96 9.80 19.88 -1.65
N TYR A 97 10.49 19.28 -2.62
CA TYR A 97 10.62 17.83 -2.73
C TYR A 97 11.25 17.20 -1.48
N GLU A 98 12.41 17.70 -1.04
CA GLU A 98 13.13 17.15 0.11
C GLU A 98 12.36 17.37 1.43
N ALA A 99 11.83 18.57 1.63
CA ALA A 99 11.04 18.87 2.82
C ALA A 99 9.80 17.96 2.94
N LEU A 100 9.16 17.64 1.82
CA LEU A 100 8.02 16.71 1.80
C LEU A 100 8.45 15.28 2.11
N ARG A 101 9.60 14.82 1.58
CA ARG A 101 10.19 13.51 1.90
C ARG A 101 10.43 13.38 3.40
N ASP A 102 11.05 14.39 4.01
CA ASP A 102 11.34 14.41 5.45
C ASP A 102 10.07 14.38 6.30
N ALA A 103 9.06 15.14 5.90
CA ALA A 103 7.77 15.13 6.58
C ALA A 103 7.09 13.75 6.52
N ILE A 104 7.16 13.07 5.38
CA ILE A 104 6.61 11.72 5.22
C ILE A 104 7.40 10.70 6.04
N ILE A 105 8.74 10.76 6.03
CA ILE A 105 9.61 9.89 6.83
C ILE A 105 9.29 10.03 8.32
N THR A 106 9.19 11.26 8.80
CA THR A 106 8.88 11.56 10.20
C THR A 106 7.52 10.99 10.59
N ALA A 107 6.50 11.21 9.77
CA ALA A 107 5.15 10.71 10.03
C ALA A 107 5.07 9.16 9.97
N ALA A 108 5.79 8.53 9.04
CA ALA A 108 5.84 7.08 8.93
C ALA A 108 6.53 6.44 10.15
N LYS A 109 7.68 6.97 10.57
CA LYS A 109 8.40 6.50 11.76
C LYS A 109 7.65 6.73 13.07
N ALA A 110 6.77 7.71 13.12
CA ALA A 110 5.90 7.97 14.27
C ALA A 110 4.71 7.00 14.39
N LEU A 111 4.43 6.20 13.36
CA LEU A 111 3.30 5.28 13.38
C LEU A 111 3.52 4.17 14.42
N ARG A 112 2.52 4.01 15.30
CA ARG A 112 2.52 2.99 16.35
C ARG A 112 1.30 2.09 16.18
N ASP A 113 1.48 0.82 16.54
CA ASP A 113 0.38 -0.12 16.65
C ASP A 113 -0.52 0.28 17.83
N PRO A 114 -1.82 0.44 17.63
CA PRO A 114 -2.74 0.82 18.70
C PRO A 114 -2.94 -0.28 19.76
N GLU A 115 -2.57 -1.53 19.46
CA GLU A 115 -2.74 -2.67 20.37
C GLU A 115 -1.59 -2.77 21.39
N ASP A 116 -0.34 -2.57 20.95
CA ASP A 116 0.84 -2.80 21.79
C ASP A 116 1.85 -1.64 21.81
N GLY A 117 1.59 -0.56 21.05
CA GLY A 117 2.48 0.60 20.95
C GLY A 117 3.74 0.35 20.14
N SER A 118 3.93 -0.83 19.56
CA SER A 118 5.11 -1.16 18.76
C SER A 118 5.23 -0.27 17.52
N GLN A 119 6.47 -0.02 17.10
CA GLN A 119 6.74 0.79 15.91
C GLN A 119 6.44 -0.01 14.64
N VAL A 120 5.53 0.48 13.81
CA VAL A 120 5.09 -0.20 12.58
C VAL A 120 6.10 -0.06 11.45
N VAL A 121 6.74 1.12 11.34
CA VAL A 121 7.72 1.44 10.28
C VAL A 121 9.04 1.84 10.93
N PRO A 122 9.91 0.87 11.25
CA PRO A 122 11.20 1.14 11.87
C PRO A 122 12.17 1.86 10.92
N VAL A 123 12.13 1.55 9.64
CA VAL A 123 13.06 2.11 8.64
C VAL A 123 12.29 2.64 7.44
N VAL A 124 12.72 3.78 6.93
CA VAL A 124 12.27 4.34 5.65
C VAL A 124 13.51 4.65 4.84
N TYR A 125 13.58 4.07 3.66
CA TYR A 125 14.65 4.31 2.71
C TYR A 125 14.24 5.39 1.72
N ARG A 126 15.18 6.26 1.37
CA ARG A 126 15.06 7.14 0.22
C ARG A 126 15.38 6.36 -1.06
N ARG A 127 14.88 6.81 -2.20
CA ARG A 127 15.10 6.17 -3.51
C ARG A 127 16.56 5.84 -3.74
N GLU A 128 17.43 6.81 -3.56
CA GLU A 128 18.87 6.74 -3.84
C GLU A 128 19.63 5.78 -2.94
N GLU A 129 19.06 5.41 -1.79
CA GLU A 129 19.65 4.44 -0.87
C GLU A 129 19.40 2.99 -1.30
N VAL A 130 18.37 2.75 -2.12
CA VAL A 130 17.91 1.40 -2.49
C VAL A 130 18.04 1.12 -3.97
N PHE A 131 17.89 2.13 -4.81
CA PHE A 131 17.84 1.96 -6.26
C PHE A 131 18.96 2.70 -6.96
N GLN A 132 19.60 2.02 -7.91
CA GLN A 132 20.66 2.54 -8.75
C GLN A 132 20.34 2.35 -10.24
N GLY A 133 21.05 3.08 -11.10
CA GLY A 133 20.92 2.95 -12.55
C GLY A 133 19.95 3.91 -13.22
N ILE A 134 19.88 3.84 -14.53
CA ILE A 134 19.23 4.81 -15.42
C ILE A 134 17.70 4.92 -15.18
N SER A 135 17.08 3.87 -14.69
CA SER A 135 15.63 3.84 -14.41
C SER A 135 15.27 4.26 -12.98
N ALA A 136 16.25 4.56 -12.12
CA ALA A 136 16.00 4.89 -10.70
C ALA A 136 15.00 6.05 -10.53
N ALA A 137 15.02 7.04 -11.41
CA ALA A 137 14.10 8.19 -11.36
C ALA A 137 12.60 7.83 -11.50
N ARG A 138 12.27 6.64 -12.02
CA ARG A 138 10.89 6.16 -12.18
C ARG A 138 10.41 5.34 -11.00
N LEU A 139 11.32 4.96 -10.11
CA LEU A 139 11.04 4.13 -8.95
C LEU A 139 10.47 4.96 -7.78
N PRO A 140 9.96 4.32 -6.71
CA PRO A 140 9.39 5.03 -5.56
C PRO A 140 10.36 6.05 -4.96
N ASP A 141 9.85 7.18 -4.51
CA ASP A 141 10.65 8.21 -3.83
C ASP A 141 11.07 7.81 -2.43
N LEU A 142 10.21 7.01 -1.76
CA LEU A 142 10.46 6.41 -0.46
C LEU A 142 10.00 4.95 -0.44
N VAL A 143 10.71 4.12 0.32
CA VAL A 143 10.32 2.73 0.61
C VAL A 143 10.20 2.56 2.12
N LEU A 144 8.98 2.34 2.59
CA LEU A 144 8.69 2.08 3.99
C LEU A 144 8.96 0.59 4.28
N HIS A 145 9.91 0.33 5.16
CA HIS A 145 10.20 -1.01 5.63
C HIS A 145 9.47 -1.25 6.95
N THR A 146 8.48 -2.13 6.91
CA THR A 146 7.74 -2.57 8.10
C THR A 146 8.41 -3.80 8.70
N ASP A 147 8.11 -4.11 9.96
CA ASP A 147 8.39 -5.45 10.48
C ASP A 147 7.49 -6.46 9.76
N ARG A 148 8.05 -7.13 8.75
CA ARG A 148 7.34 -8.02 7.85
C ARG A 148 6.82 -9.29 8.52
N ALA A 149 7.29 -9.62 9.71
CA ALA A 149 6.75 -10.71 10.48
C ALA A 149 5.37 -10.35 11.06
N LYS A 150 5.14 -9.07 11.35
CA LYS A 150 3.90 -8.57 11.96
C LYS A 150 3.05 -7.74 10.99
N TYR A 151 3.66 -6.91 10.15
CA TYR A 151 2.94 -5.95 9.31
C TYR A 151 3.23 -6.13 7.83
N VAL A 152 2.18 -6.09 7.04
CA VAL A 152 2.22 -6.09 5.58
C VAL A 152 1.64 -4.78 5.07
N SER A 153 2.41 -4.07 4.24
CA SER A 153 1.88 -2.89 3.55
C SER A 153 0.85 -3.32 2.51
N PHE A 154 -0.38 -2.88 2.69
CA PHE A 154 -1.44 -3.06 1.71
C PHE A 154 -1.58 -1.77 0.90
N GLY A 155 -1.00 -1.75 -0.28
CA GLY A 155 -1.06 -0.60 -1.17
C GLY A 155 -1.97 -0.83 -2.37
N HIS A 156 -2.79 -1.89 -2.35
CA HIS A 156 -3.64 -2.13 -3.49
C HIS A 156 -5.07 -1.74 -3.23
N ALA A 157 -5.63 -1.33 -4.29
CA ALA A 157 -7.03 -1.23 -4.59
C ALA A 157 -7.84 -0.44 -3.57
N ASP A 158 -7.97 0.83 -3.88
CA ASP A 158 -9.25 1.48 -3.66
C ASP A 158 -9.69 1.56 -2.19
N PHE A 159 -8.88 2.11 -1.29
CA PHE A 159 -9.38 2.50 0.04
C PHE A 159 -10.20 1.40 0.72
N GLY A 160 -9.62 0.19 0.80
CA GLY A 160 -10.31 -1.01 1.30
C GLY A 160 -10.77 -0.89 2.75
N SER A 161 -10.05 -0.14 3.58
CA SER A 161 -10.33 0.13 4.98
C SER A 161 -10.15 1.60 5.32
N ASN A 162 -10.90 2.09 6.30
CA ASN A 162 -10.72 3.41 6.91
C ASN A 162 -9.78 3.39 8.13
N LYS A 163 -9.22 2.23 8.45
CA LYS A 163 -8.21 2.05 9.50
C LYS A 163 -6.82 2.06 8.89
N VAL A 164 -5.85 2.61 9.62
CA VAL A 164 -4.44 2.62 9.20
C VAL A 164 -3.80 1.24 9.38
N ILE A 165 -4.18 0.55 10.45
CA ILE A 165 -3.76 -0.82 10.77
C ILE A 165 -5.01 -1.66 10.95
N GLU A 166 -5.05 -2.82 10.30
CA GLU A 166 -6.18 -3.73 10.36
C GLU A 166 -5.69 -5.17 10.19
N PRO A 167 -6.29 -6.16 10.88
CA PRO A 167 -5.98 -7.57 10.67
C PRO A 167 -6.15 -7.97 9.20
N SER A 168 -5.16 -8.68 8.66
CA SER A 168 -5.21 -9.16 7.27
C SER A 168 -6.32 -10.20 7.10
N LEU A 169 -7.17 -10.00 6.09
CA LEU A 169 -8.24 -10.93 5.76
C LEU A 169 -7.86 -11.79 4.56
N GLY A 170 -7.58 -13.06 4.81
CA GLY A 170 -7.39 -14.07 3.76
C GLY A 170 -6.02 -14.09 3.10
N GLN A 171 -5.05 -13.37 3.61
CA GLN A 171 -3.66 -13.51 3.23
C GLN A 171 -2.97 -14.44 4.24
N THR A 172 -2.42 -15.56 3.76
CA THR A 172 -1.80 -16.60 4.59
C THR A 172 -0.27 -16.59 4.50
N GLY A 173 0.30 -15.74 3.66
CA GLY A 173 1.75 -15.62 3.47
C GLY A 173 2.16 -14.31 2.84
N HIS A 174 3.40 -13.93 3.06
CA HIS A 174 4.02 -12.74 2.49
C HIS A 174 5.48 -13.03 2.14
N PRO A 175 6.04 -12.50 1.05
CA PRO A 175 7.45 -12.62 0.74
C PRO A 175 8.34 -12.12 1.89
N HIS A 176 9.33 -12.91 2.28
CA HIS A 176 10.30 -12.56 3.30
C HIS A 176 11.67 -12.28 2.67
N MET A 177 12.55 -11.55 3.39
CA MET A 177 13.91 -11.26 2.90
C MET A 177 14.77 -12.52 2.76
N ASN A 178 14.53 -13.52 3.61
CA ASN A 178 15.20 -14.80 3.53
C ASN A 178 14.39 -15.73 2.62
N GLY A 179 14.97 -16.07 1.49
CA GLY A 179 14.42 -17.03 0.54
C GLY A 179 14.88 -18.45 0.84
N VAL A 180 14.36 -19.39 0.07
CA VAL A 180 14.80 -20.79 0.06
C VAL A 180 15.48 -21.07 -1.26
N LEU A 181 16.70 -21.58 -1.22
CA LEU A 181 17.43 -22.03 -2.39
C LEU A 181 17.49 -23.57 -2.40
N GLY A 182 16.97 -24.19 -3.44
CA GLY A 182 17.09 -25.63 -3.70
C GLY A 182 17.84 -25.86 -5.01
N LEU A 183 18.93 -26.62 -4.97
CA LEU A 183 19.71 -27.00 -6.14
C LEU A 183 19.73 -28.52 -6.30
N ARG A 184 19.56 -28.99 -7.55
CA ARG A 184 19.73 -30.41 -7.93
C ARG A 184 20.38 -30.49 -9.30
N GLY A 185 21.42 -31.29 -9.42
CA GLY A 185 22.08 -31.51 -10.70
C GLY A 185 23.46 -32.18 -10.56
N PRO A 186 24.11 -32.50 -11.70
CA PRO A 186 25.48 -32.95 -11.70
C PRO A 186 26.41 -31.93 -11.03
N GLY A 187 27.28 -32.38 -10.11
CA GLY A 187 28.15 -31.49 -9.35
C GLY A 187 27.56 -30.89 -8.08
N VAL A 188 26.27 -31.06 -7.82
CA VAL A 188 25.62 -30.61 -6.56
C VAL A 188 25.75 -31.70 -5.51
N ARG A 189 26.51 -31.43 -4.44
CA ARG A 189 26.65 -32.35 -3.31
C ARG A 189 25.33 -32.44 -2.52
N ALA A 190 24.83 -33.67 -2.35
CA ALA A 190 23.61 -33.89 -1.55
C ALA A 190 23.83 -33.48 -0.08
N GLY A 191 22.86 -32.78 0.51
CA GLY A 191 22.89 -32.32 1.89
C GLY A 191 23.84 -31.15 2.16
N ALA A 192 24.46 -30.55 1.13
CA ALA A 192 25.24 -29.34 1.30
C ALA A 192 24.37 -28.17 1.78
N ARG A 193 24.89 -27.39 2.72
CA ARG A 193 24.30 -26.14 3.16
C ARG A 193 25.15 -24.98 2.67
N LEU A 194 24.51 -23.97 2.11
CA LEU A 194 25.18 -22.73 1.71
C LEU A 194 24.82 -21.67 2.75
N GLU A 195 25.84 -21.11 3.38
CA GLU A 195 25.69 -19.97 4.29
C GLU A 195 25.96 -18.67 3.55
N GLY A 196 25.17 -17.63 3.81
CA GLY A 196 25.36 -16.30 3.26
C GLY A 196 25.12 -16.19 1.75
N ALA A 197 24.41 -17.12 1.12
CA ALA A 197 24.04 -17.01 -0.29
C ALA A 197 23.20 -15.74 -0.53
N ARG A 198 23.62 -14.96 -1.53
CA ARG A 198 22.92 -13.75 -1.99
C ARG A 198 22.70 -13.87 -3.49
N LEU A 199 21.55 -13.36 -3.97
CA LEU A 199 21.27 -13.18 -5.39
C LEU A 199 21.89 -11.86 -5.88
#